data_3183844ad6de66b45238939763268321
#
_entry.id   3183844ad6de66b45238939763268321
#
_cell.length_a   1.000
_cell.length_b   1.000
_cell.length_c   1.000
_cell.angle_alpha   90.00
_cell.angle_beta   90.00
_cell.angle_gamma   90.00
#
_symmetry.space_group_name_H-M   'P 1'
#
loop_
_entity.id
_entity.type
_entity.pdbx_description
1 polymer ?
#
loop_
_entity_poly.entity_id
_entity_poly.type
_entity_poly.pdbx_seq_one_letter_code
_entity_poly.pdbx_strand_id
1 'polypeptide(L)'
;DYRHDLITDINNIIYNISGFIFVLFLCLLFIAITLINHTIRLSISNKRLQIRSMELIGAKPSFIRRPFIAKGFMLGLFGSIVADVFLAGVLFWAYSSIGGLNILDHIKIYAIIGISIIILGTLLTLIFTGRSIRKNMNLKSSKLYR
;
A
#
# COMPACT_ATOMS: atom_id res chain seq x y z
N ASP A 1 -37.13 3.11 -28.02
CA ASP A 1 -36.41 4.29 -27.49
C ASP A 1 -36.18 4.23 -25.97
N TYR A 2 -37.14 3.68 -25.22
CA TYR A 2 -37.04 3.56 -23.75
C TYR A 2 -35.83 2.72 -23.26
N ARG A 3 -35.34 1.78 -24.05
CA ARG A 3 -34.19 0.94 -23.73
C ARG A 3 -32.85 1.66 -23.89
N HIS A 4 -32.75 2.57 -24.84
CA HIS A 4 -31.52 3.33 -25.07
C HIS A 4 -31.28 4.37 -23.98
N ASP A 5 -32.33 5.03 -23.49
CA ASP A 5 -32.23 6.02 -22.42
C ASP A 5 -31.82 5.38 -21.08
N LEU A 6 -32.41 4.22 -20.76
CA LEU A 6 -32.03 3.48 -19.54
C LEU A 6 -30.59 3.00 -19.55
N ILE A 7 -30.09 2.54 -20.70
CA ILE A 7 -28.68 2.06 -20.82
C ILE A 7 -27.72 3.25 -20.71
N THR A 8 -28.08 4.41 -21.22
CA THR A 8 -27.25 5.62 -21.17
C THR A 8 -27.20 6.17 -19.75
N ASP A 9 -28.32 6.18 -19.03
CA ASP A 9 -28.38 6.62 -17.64
C ASP A 9 -27.58 5.69 -16.70
N ILE A 10 -27.71 4.39 -16.89
CA ILE A 10 -26.91 3.40 -16.12
C ILE A 10 -25.43 3.58 -16.40
N ASN A 11 -25.02 3.81 -17.63
CA ASN A 11 -23.63 3.99 -18.01
C ASN A 11 -23.05 5.27 -17.40
N ASN A 12 -23.81 6.36 -17.36
CA ASN A 12 -23.42 7.62 -16.74
C ASN A 12 -23.28 7.49 -15.20
N ILE A 13 -24.17 6.75 -14.56
CA ILE A 13 -24.12 6.47 -13.13
C ILE A 13 -22.86 5.65 -12.79
N ILE A 14 -22.58 4.61 -13.57
CA ILE A 14 -21.39 3.77 -13.41
C ILE A 14 -20.11 4.59 -13.60
N TYR A 15 -20.06 5.46 -14.60
CA TYR A 15 -18.93 6.33 -14.88
C TYR A 15 -18.67 7.32 -13.73
N ASN A 16 -19.72 7.96 -13.22
CA ASN A 16 -19.62 8.89 -12.10
C ASN A 16 -19.18 8.21 -10.81
N ILE A 17 -19.74 7.03 -10.50
CA ILE A 17 -19.36 6.23 -9.33
C ILE A 17 -17.90 5.76 -9.45
N SER A 18 -17.50 5.30 -10.63
CA SER A 18 -16.12 4.88 -10.89
C SER A 18 -15.12 6.03 -10.70
N GLY A 19 -15.47 7.24 -11.19
CA GLY A 19 -14.67 8.43 -11.00
C GLY A 19 -14.52 8.82 -9.53
N PHE A 20 -15.61 8.75 -8.76
CA PHE A 20 -15.58 9.03 -7.32
C PHE A 20 -14.71 8.01 -6.56
N ILE A 21 -14.85 6.73 -6.85
CA ILE A 21 -14.04 5.67 -6.25
C ILE A 21 -12.56 5.87 -6.59
N PHE A 22 -12.24 6.27 -7.83
CA PHE A 22 -10.86 6.52 -8.25
C PHE A 22 -10.23 7.70 -7.50
N VAL A 23 -10.96 8.81 -7.32
CA VAL A 23 -10.50 9.97 -6.53
C VAL A 23 -10.28 9.58 -5.07
N LEU A 24 -11.22 8.83 -4.49
CA LEU A 24 -11.11 8.33 -3.12
C LEU A 24 -9.88 7.42 -2.95
N PHE A 25 -9.62 6.55 -3.93
CA PHE A 25 -8.42 5.71 -3.96
C PHE A 25 -7.13 6.54 -3.96
N LEU A 26 -7.06 7.60 -4.79
CA LEU A 26 -5.89 8.49 -4.84
C LEU A 26 -5.69 9.23 -3.51
N CYS A 27 -6.74 9.70 -2.86
CA CYS A 27 -6.67 10.32 -1.54
C CYS A 27 -6.12 9.35 -0.48
N LEU A 28 -6.63 8.12 -0.43
CA LEU A 28 -6.17 7.09 0.49
C LEU A 28 -4.70 6.73 0.24
N LEU A 29 -4.30 6.62 -1.02
CA LEU A 29 -2.92 6.36 -1.41
C LEU A 29 -1.99 7.48 -0.95
N PHE A 30 -2.39 8.75 -1.12
CA PHE A 30 -1.62 9.89 -0.64
C PHE A 30 -1.46 9.88 0.89
N ILE A 31 -2.53 9.59 1.63
CA ILE A 31 -2.50 9.45 3.09
C ILE A 31 -1.55 8.33 3.50
N ALA A 32 -1.63 7.16 2.84
CA ALA A 32 -0.77 6.02 3.13
C ALA A 32 0.72 6.35 2.93
N ILE A 33 1.07 7.00 1.82
CA ILE A 33 2.45 7.44 1.54
C ILE A 33 2.93 8.42 2.63
N THR A 34 2.09 9.35 3.03
CA THR A 34 2.41 10.33 4.07
C THR A 34 2.64 9.64 5.42
N LEU A 35 1.78 8.71 5.80
CA LEU A 35 1.92 7.91 7.03
C LEU A 35 3.22 7.08 7.04
N ILE A 36 3.55 6.42 5.93
CA ILE A 36 4.80 5.67 5.80
C ILE A 36 6.00 6.60 6.02
N ASN A 37 6.01 7.77 5.39
CA ASN A 37 7.09 8.74 5.55
C ASN A 37 7.24 9.22 7.00
N HIS A 38 6.14 9.53 7.69
CA HIS A 38 6.14 9.95 9.09
C HIS A 38 6.60 8.83 10.02
N THR A 39 6.11 7.61 9.83
CA THR A 39 6.48 6.44 10.65
C THR A 39 7.97 6.12 10.53
N ILE A 40 8.53 6.18 9.33
CA ILE A 40 9.96 5.95 9.10
C ILE A 40 10.78 7.05 9.74
N ARG A 41 10.39 8.31 9.60
CA ARG A 41 11.07 9.46 10.21
C ARG A 41 11.12 9.33 11.73
N LEU A 42 10.01 8.96 12.35
CA LEU A 42 9.91 8.73 13.78
C LEU A 42 10.78 7.54 14.22
N SER A 43 10.76 6.45 13.48
CA SER A 43 11.55 5.24 13.75
C SER A 43 13.06 5.51 13.70
N ILE A 44 13.52 6.32 12.73
CA ILE A 44 14.92 6.76 12.63
C ILE A 44 15.27 7.70 13.77
N SER A 45 14.37 8.61 14.16
CA SER A 45 14.60 9.54 15.26
C SER A 45 14.77 8.81 16.59
N ASN A 46 13.94 7.83 16.89
CA ASN A 46 14.00 7.05 18.13
C ASN A 46 15.25 6.16 18.22
N LYS A 47 15.86 5.78 17.10
CA LYS A 47 17.07 4.95 17.04
C LYS A 47 18.35 5.74 16.77
N ARG A 48 18.33 7.04 16.95
CA ARG A 48 19.44 7.96 16.66
C ARG A 48 20.77 7.56 17.32
N LEU A 49 20.73 7.20 18.60
CA LEU A 49 21.91 6.79 19.37
C LEU A 49 22.49 5.46 18.83
N GLN A 50 21.64 4.49 18.55
CA GLN A 50 22.04 3.20 17.97
C GLN A 50 22.68 3.35 16.59
N ILE A 51 22.12 4.21 15.73
CA ILE A 51 22.66 4.49 14.40
C ILE A 51 24.03 5.16 14.52
N ARG A 52 24.20 6.10 15.45
CA ARG A 52 25.45 6.82 15.65
C ARG A 52 26.55 5.91 16.20
N SER A 53 26.22 4.99 17.11
CA SER A 53 27.17 3.99 17.61
C SER A 53 27.66 3.06 16.50
N MET A 54 26.75 2.61 15.62
CA MET A 54 27.09 1.76 14.47
C MET A 54 27.96 2.50 13.43
N GLU A 55 27.70 3.78 13.23
CA GLU A 55 28.48 4.64 12.32
C GLU A 55 29.90 4.87 12.83
N LEU A 56 30.09 5.03 14.15
CA LEU A 56 31.40 5.17 14.79
C LEU A 56 32.25 3.90 14.68
N ILE A 57 31.65 2.72 14.62
CA ILE A 57 32.32 1.42 14.44
C ILE A 57 32.60 1.14 12.95
N GLY A 58 32.22 2.04 12.04
CA GLY A 58 32.47 1.89 10.60
C GLY A 58 31.45 1.03 9.84
N ALA A 59 30.25 0.84 10.38
CA ALA A 59 29.21 0.07 9.71
C ALA A 59 28.77 0.72 8.39
N LYS A 60 28.68 -0.09 7.31
CA LYS A 60 28.22 0.39 6.01
C LYS A 60 26.77 0.90 6.07
N PRO A 61 26.41 2.01 5.38
CA PRO A 61 25.06 2.57 5.38
C PRO A 61 23.96 1.59 4.96
N SER A 62 24.29 0.62 4.11
CA SER A 62 23.37 -0.43 3.68
C SER A 62 22.97 -1.37 4.82
N PHE A 63 23.88 -1.66 5.76
CA PHE A 63 23.62 -2.48 6.92
C PHE A 63 22.65 -1.80 7.89
N ILE A 64 22.81 -0.50 8.08
CA ILE A 64 21.95 0.33 8.94
C ILE A 64 20.52 0.42 8.37
N ARG A 65 20.37 0.38 7.05
CA ARG A 65 19.03 0.49 6.37
C ARG A 65 18.23 -0.82 6.39
N ARG A 66 18.91 -1.97 6.47
CA ARG A 66 18.30 -3.30 6.34
C ARG A 66 17.14 -3.55 7.31
N PRO A 67 17.23 -3.25 8.63
CA PRO A 67 16.14 -3.47 9.57
C PRO A 67 14.91 -2.59 9.29
N PHE A 68 15.09 -1.41 8.71
CA PHE A 68 13.97 -0.51 8.35
C PHE A 68 13.23 -1.00 7.10
N ILE A 69 13.97 -1.54 6.12
CA ILE A 69 13.40 -2.15 4.91
C ILE A 69 12.62 -3.42 5.28
N ALA A 70 13.18 -4.26 6.18
CA ALA A 70 12.49 -5.45 6.67
C ALA A 70 11.16 -5.12 7.37
N LYS A 71 11.11 -4.05 8.17
CA LYS A 71 9.86 -3.57 8.78
C LYS A 71 8.86 -3.10 7.72
N GLY A 72 9.31 -2.37 6.70
CA GLY A 72 8.46 -1.95 5.59
C GLY A 72 7.89 -3.15 4.82
N PHE A 73 8.70 -4.19 4.61
CA PHE A 73 8.25 -5.44 4.00
C PHE A 73 7.15 -6.12 4.82
N MET A 74 7.37 -6.29 6.13
CA MET A 74 6.36 -6.89 7.01
C MET A 74 5.06 -6.09 7.02
N LEU A 75 5.14 -4.76 7.15
CA LEU A 75 3.96 -3.89 7.12
C LEU A 75 3.20 -4.01 5.80
N GLY A 76 3.90 -4.06 4.66
CA GLY A 76 3.29 -4.26 3.36
C GLY A 76 2.60 -5.60 3.22
N LEU A 77 3.25 -6.66 3.69
CA LEU A 77 2.72 -8.01 3.65
C LEU A 77 1.49 -8.18 4.54
N PHE A 78 1.55 -7.74 5.78
CA PHE A 78 0.38 -7.79 6.68
C PHE A 78 -0.76 -6.90 6.19
N GLY A 79 -0.46 -5.70 5.69
CA GLY A 79 -1.48 -4.80 5.15
C GLY A 79 -2.19 -5.38 3.94
N SER A 80 -1.48 -6.02 3.03
CA SER A 80 -2.09 -6.65 1.85
C SER A 80 -2.90 -7.89 2.22
N ILE A 81 -2.47 -8.71 3.17
CA ILE A 81 -3.26 -9.85 3.67
C ILE A 81 -4.59 -9.36 4.29
N VAL A 82 -4.53 -8.33 5.12
CA VAL A 82 -5.75 -7.74 5.69
C VAL A 82 -6.68 -7.21 4.62
N ALA A 83 -6.14 -6.53 3.59
CA ALA A 83 -6.92 -6.06 2.45
C ALA A 83 -7.61 -7.20 1.68
N ASP A 84 -6.89 -8.32 1.47
CA ASP A 84 -7.47 -9.51 0.80
C ASP A 84 -8.58 -10.15 1.63
N VAL A 85 -8.44 -10.23 2.95
CA VAL A 85 -9.49 -10.75 3.83
C VAL A 85 -10.74 -9.87 3.75
N PHE A 86 -10.58 -8.53 3.76
CA PHE A 86 -11.70 -7.61 3.58
C PHE A 86 -12.35 -7.76 2.20
N LEU A 87 -11.56 -7.87 1.15
CA LEU A 87 -12.06 -8.08 -0.21
C LEU A 87 -12.86 -9.39 -0.32
N ALA A 88 -12.33 -10.48 0.24
CA ALA A 88 -13.03 -11.77 0.29
C ALA A 88 -14.36 -11.66 1.07
N GLY A 89 -14.39 -10.92 2.17
CA GLY A 89 -15.61 -10.65 2.94
C GLY A 89 -16.67 -9.90 2.14
N VAL A 90 -16.26 -8.86 1.42
CA VAL A 90 -17.16 -8.08 0.55
C VAL A 90 -17.71 -8.94 -0.60
N LEU A 91 -16.85 -9.75 -1.22
CA LEU A 91 -17.26 -10.66 -2.28
C LEU A 91 -18.25 -11.73 -1.77
N PHE A 92 -18.01 -12.28 -0.59
CA PHE A 92 -18.91 -13.23 0.04
C PHE A 92 -20.28 -12.61 0.37
N TRP A 93 -20.28 -11.39 0.89
CA TRP A 93 -21.51 -10.65 1.16
C TRP A 93 -22.27 -10.33 -0.12
N ALA A 94 -21.61 -9.88 -1.17
CA ALA A 94 -22.20 -9.61 -2.47
C ALA A 94 -22.81 -10.88 -3.10
N TYR A 95 -22.11 -12.01 -2.97
CA TYR A 95 -22.62 -13.32 -3.40
C TYR A 95 -23.92 -13.70 -2.69
N SER A 96 -23.95 -13.54 -1.37
CA SER A 96 -25.13 -13.85 -0.56
C SER A 96 -26.34 -12.99 -0.92
N SER A 97 -26.10 -11.75 -1.38
CA SER A 97 -27.16 -10.78 -1.68
C SER A 97 -27.71 -10.89 -3.11
N ILE A 98 -26.90 -11.28 -4.08
CA ILE A 98 -27.25 -11.24 -5.52
C ILE A 98 -27.73 -12.60 -6.05
N GLY A 99 -27.55 -13.71 -5.30
CA GLY A 99 -28.17 -15.02 -5.55
C GLY A 99 -28.05 -15.57 -6.99
N GLY A 100 -26.84 -15.60 -7.58
CA GLY A 100 -26.67 -16.12 -8.93
C GLY A 100 -25.24 -16.16 -9.46
N LEU A 101 -24.29 -15.73 -8.67
CA LEU A 101 -22.87 -15.75 -9.04
C LEU A 101 -22.23 -17.09 -8.61
N ASN A 102 -21.84 -17.92 -9.56
CA ASN A 102 -21.08 -19.13 -9.27
C ASN A 102 -19.61 -18.76 -8.98
N ILE A 103 -19.29 -18.50 -7.70
CA ILE A 103 -17.89 -18.22 -7.26
C ILE A 103 -16.97 -19.39 -7.58
N LEU A 104 -17.49 -20.62 -7.50
CA LEU A 104 -16.70 -21.85 -7.74
C LEU A 104 -16.14 -21.95 -9.16
N ASP A 105 -16.86 -21.44 -10.16
CA ASP A 105 -16.42 -21.47 -11.56
C ASP A 105 -15.28 -20.47 -11.83
N HIS A 106 -15.13 -19.45 -10.98
CA HIS A 106 -14.13 -18.38 -11.15
C HIS A 106 -13.10 -18.29 -10.04
N ILE A 107 -13.00 -19.30 -9.18
CA ILE A 107 -12.08 -19.31 -8.02
C ILE A 107 -10.62 -19.04 -8.42
N LYS A 108 -10.20 -19.51 -9.60
CA LYS A 108 -8.86 -19.25 -10.15
C LYS A 108 -8.62 -17.77 -10.40
N ILE A 109 -9.62 -17.05 -10.89
CA ILE A 109 -9.52 -15.60 -11.17
C ILE A 109 -9.39 -14.82 -9.85
N TYR A 110 -10.21 -15.16 -8.85
CA TYR A 110 -10.13 -14.51 -7.53
C TYR A 110 -8.79 -14.77 -6.84
N ALA A 111 -8.25 -15.98 -6.94
CA ALA A 111 -6.93 -16.32 -6.41
C ALA A 111 -5.81 -15.50 -7.10
N ILE A 112 -5.86 -15.33 -8.42
CA ILE A 112 -4.89 -14.53 -9.17
C ILE A 112 -4.97 -13.06 -8.75
N ILE A 113 -6.17 -12.52 -8.57
CA ILE A 113 -6.39 -11.14 -8.13
C ILE A 113 -5.80 -10.95 -6.72
N GLY A 114 -6.08 -11.85 -5.77
CA GLY A 114 -5.55 -11.78 -4.40
C GLY A 114 -4.02 -11.82 -4.38
N ILE A 115 -3.41 -12.76 -5.10
CA ILE A 115 -1.95 -12.84 -5.21
C ILE A 115 -1.37 -11.55 -5.81
N SER A 116 -2.03 -10.98 -6.82
CA SER A 116 -1.60 -9.71 -7.43
C SER A 116 -1.65 -8.56 -6.44
N ILE A 117 -2.68 -8.48 -5.59
CA ILE A 117 -2.82 -7.45 -4.55
C ILE A 117 -1.69 -7.57 -3.52
N ILE A 118 -1.36 -8.78 -3.08
CA ILE A 118 -0.26 -9.02 -2.12
C ILE A 118 1.08 -8.58 -2.72
N ILE A 119 1.36 -8.97 -3.96
CA ILE A 119 2.61 -8.61 -4.63
C ILE A 119 2.70 -7.09 -4.83
N LEU A 120 1.67 -6.46 -5.38
CA LEU A 120 1.66 -5.01 -5.61
C LEU A 120 1.72 -4.22 -4.31
N GLY A 121 0.97 -4.59 -3.29
CA GLY A 121 0.96 -3.92 -1.98
C GLY A 121 2.32 -4.00 -1.29
N THR A 122 2.94 -5.17 -1.29
CA THR A 122 4.28 -5.36 -0.72
C THR A 122 5.34 -4.58 -1.51
N LEU A 123 5.27 -4.60 -2.84
CA LEU A 123 6.24 -3.92 -3.72
C LEU A 123 6.14 -2.40 -3.59
N LEU A 124 4.93 -1.85 -3.57
CA LEU A 124 4.70 -0.42 -3.32
C LEU A 124 5.28 -0.01 -1.97
N THR A 125 4.99 -0.76 -0.91
CA THR A 125 5.48 -0.44 0.44
C THR A 125 7.01 -0.48 0.50
N LEU A 126 7.65 -1.44 -0.16
CA LEU A 126 9.12 -1.52 -0.26
C LEU A 126 9.71 -0.31 -0.98
N ILE A 127 9.15 0.09 -2.12
CA ILE A 127 9.62 1.23 -2.91
C ILE A 127 9.53 2.52 -2.09
N PHE A 128 8.36 2.78 -1.49
CA PHE A 128 8.16 4.00 -0.69
C PHE A 128 9.00 4.01 0.58
N THR A 129 9.14 2.87 1.26
CA THR A 129 10.01 2.73 2.43
C THR A 129 11.47 2.99 2.06
N GLY A 130 11.97 2.36 1.00
CA GLY A 130 13.34 2.55 0.52
C GLY A 130 13.64 4.01 0.13
N ARG A 131 12.69 4.65 -0.57
CA ARG A 131 12.81 6.06 -0.98
C ARG A 131 12.76 7.00 0.22
N SER A 132 11.88 6.74 1.19
CA SER A 132 11.77 7.53 2.42
C SER A 132 13.03 7.44 3.27
N ILE A 133 13.63 6.25 3.42
CA ILE A 133 14.88 6.06 4.16
C ILE A 133 16.01 6.83 3.49
N ARG A 134 16.16 6.74 2.16
CA ARG A 134 17.19 7.47 1.42
C ARG A 134 17.06 8.99 1.62
N LYS A 135 15.86 9.52 1.50
CA LYS A 135 15.60 10.95 1.68
C LYS A 135 15.92 11.44 3.08
N ASN A 136 15.53 10.69 4.10
CA ASN A 136 15.71 11.09 5.49
C ASN A 136 17.14 10.89 6.02
N MET A 137 17.91 9.97 5.46
CA MET A 137 19.34 9.77 5.81
C MET A 137 20.25 10.78 5.12
N ASN A 138 20.00 11.14 3.86
CA ASN A 138 20.84 12.10 3.13
C ASN A 138 20.74 13.54 3.67
N LEU A 139 19.58 13.93 4.19
CA LEU A 139 19.39 15.27 4.76
C LEU A 139 20.19 15.52 6.05
N LYS A 140 20.74 14.47 6.67
CA LYS A 140 21.52 14.59 7.92
C LYS A 140 23.02 14.75 7.70
N SER A 141 23.55 14.22 6.61
CA SER A 141 24.98 14.36 6.30
C SER A 141 25.36 15.79 5.97
N SER A 142 24.44 16.58 5.36
CA SER A 142 24.72 17.95 4.95
C SER A 142 24.57 18.99 6.06
N LYS A 143 23.93 18.66 7.20
CA LYS A 143 23.78 19.60 8.34
C LYS A 143 24.87 19.50 9.41
N LEU A 144 25.81 18.57 9.28
CA LEU A 144 26.94 18.39 10.21
C LEU A 144 28.21 19.09 9.76
N TYR A 145 28.21 19.73 8.58
CA TYR A 145 29.35 20.51 8.05
C TYR A 145 29.12 22.01 8.06
N ARG A 146 28.25 22.50 8.93
CA ARG A 146 28.08 23.94 9.15
C ARG A 146 28.16 24.29 10.62
#